data_3c28d7410e4f9095aff1f9c90116c18d
#
_entry.id   3c28d7410e4f9095aff1f9c90116c18d
#
_cell.length_a   1.000
_cell.length_b   1.000
_cell.length_c   1.000
_cell.angle_alpha   90.00
_cell.angle_beta   90.00
_cell.angle_gamma   90.00
#
_symmetry.space_group_name_H-M   'P 1'
#
loop_
_entity.id
_entity.type
_entity.pdbx_description
1 polymer ?
#
loop_
_entity_poly.entity_id
_entity_poly.type
_entity_poly.pdbx_seq_one_letter_code
_entity_poly.pdbx_strand_id
1 'polypeptide(L)'
;MVGLMMRFNHMELTFAPGTLTPEFRDRIRTFYGGVFGWECKDTEILGQSGLLMMLDERATQFILLAENPKPISSPGYDHLGLLQDSREEVDALCARITQLQESEPEIKLKIYEDLVNPASTVHAFYVKHLLPIWFDVQCIEYSAPPARDWHYD
;
A
#
# COMPACT_ATOMS: atom_id res chain seq x y z
N MET A 1 -24.48 17.27 17.24
CA MET A 1 -23.13 16.83 17.62
C MET A 1 -22.46 16.36 16.35
N VAL A 2 -21.51 17.12 15.83
CA VAL A 2 -20.69 16.68 14.68
C VAL A 2 -19.81 15.57 15.22
N GLY A 3 -20.07 14.31 14.81
CA GLY A 3 -19.27 13.18 15.20
C GLY A 3 -17.84 13.37 14.68
N LEU A 4 -16.85 13.35 15.56
CA LEU A 4 -15.44 13.32 15.19
C LEU A 4 -15.17 12.00 14.48
N MET A 5 -15.01 12.03 13.16
CA MET A 5 -14.53 10.87 12.41
C MET A 5 -13.01 10.89 12.40
N MET A 6 -12.40 9.84 12.95
CA MET A 6 -10.96 9.61 12.80
C MET A 6 -10.69 9.01 11.42
N ARG A 7 -9.62 9.48 10.80
CA ARG A 7 -9.13 8.99 9.49
C ARG A 7 -7.73 8.44 9.65
N PHE A 8 -7.37 7.51 8.78
CA PHE A 8 -5.98 7.08 8.70
C PHE A 8 -5.10 8.25 8.25
N ASN A 9 -3.96 8.40 8.92
CA ASN A 9 -2.93 9.33 8.50
C ASN A 9 -1.69 8.59 8.01
N HIS A 10 -1.13 7.70 8.83
CA HIS A 10 0.08 6.99 8.43
C HIS A 10 0.20 5.62 9.09
N MET A 11 1.07 4.82 8.51
CA MET A 11 1.57 3.59 9.06
C MET A 11 3.09 3.63 9.10
N GLU A 12 3.70 3.24 10.21
CA GLU A 12 5.14 3.02 10.30
C GLU A 12 5.45 1.53 10.07
N LEU A 13 6.39 1.27 9.17
CA LEU A 13 6.96 -0.05 8.94
C LEU A 13 8.44 -0.01 9.30
N THR A 14 8.86 -0.96 10.12
CA THR A 14 10.22 -0.98 10.64
C THR A 14 11.04 -2.13 10.07
N PHE A 15 12.32 -1.86 9.88
CA PHE A 15 13.33 -2.80 9.39
C PHE A 15 14.45 -2.96 10.42
N ALA A 16 15.18 -4.05 10.32
CA ALA A 16 16.39 -4.22 11.12
C ALA A 16 17.42 -3.12 10.79
N PRO A 17 18.23 -2.69 11.77
CA PRO A 17 19.28 -1.70 11.53
C PRO A 17 20.20 -2.07 10.38
N GLY A 18 20.49 -1.10 9.51
CA GLY A 18 21.32 -1.26 8.32
C GLY A 18 20.58 -1.78 7.07
N THR A 19 19.26 -1.93 7.12
CA THR A 19 18.46 -2.37 5.97
C THR A 19 18.18 -1.23 4.99
N LEU A 20 17.91 -0.02 5.48
CA LEU A 20 17.53 1.14 4.66
C LEU A 20 18.76 1.80 4.02
N THR A 21 19.56 1.02 3.30
CA THR A 21 20.69 1.51 2.51
C THR A 21 20.22 2.39 1.35
N PRO A 22 21.07 3.25 0.77
CA PRO A 22 20.72 4.02 -0.41
C PRO A 22 20.17 3.15 -1.55
N GLU A 23 20.78 2.00 -1.82
CA GLU A 23 20.36 1.08 -2.88
C GLU A 23 18.99 0.47 -2.60
N PHE A 24 18.71 0.11 -1.35
CA PHE A 24 17.41 -0.44 -0.96
C PHE A 24 16.31 0.62 -1.06
N ARG A 25 16.60 1.86 -0.66
CA ARG A 25 15.67 3.00 -0.82
C ARG A 25 15.38 3.28 -2.29
N ASP A 26 16.39 3.19 -3.17
CA ASP A 26 16.21 3.39 -4.61
C ASP A 26 15.36 2.29 -5.24
N ARG A 27 15.49 1.05 -4.81
CA ARG A 27 14.59 -0.04 -5.21
C ARG A 27 13.14 0.24 -4.80
N ILE A 28 12.93 0.72 -3.58
CA ILE A 28 11.60 1.11 -3.10
C ILE A 28 11.02 2.25 -3.94
N ARG A 29 11.80 3.30 -4.21
CA ARG A 29 11.37 4.42 -5.07
C ARG A 29 11.01 3.94 -6.48
N THR A 30 11.82 3.07 -7.04
CA THR A 30 11.59 2.53 -8.39
C THR A 30 10.31 1.73 -8.47
N PHE A 31 10.09 0.81 -7.55
CA PHE A 31 8.89 -0.03 -7.55
C PHE A 31 7.63 0.77 -7.18
N TYR A 32 7.59 1.36 -6.00
CA TYR A 32 6.37 2.04 -5.52
C TYR A 32 6.09 3.35 -6.25
N GLY A 33 7.13 4.10 -6.62
CA GLY A 33 6.96 5.27 -7.49
C GLY A 33 6.54 4.89 -8.89
N GLY A 34 7.13 3.85 -9.46
CA GLY A 34 6.84 3.39 -10.80
C GLY A 34 5.49 2.70 -10.95
N VAL A 35 5.05 1.91 -9.97
CA VAL A 35 3.83 1.11 -10.03
C VAL A 35 2.64 1.83 -9.41
N PHE A 36 2.80 2.36 -8.18
CA PHE A 36 1.71 2.99 -7.44
C PHE A 36 1.67 4.52 -7.60
N GLY A 37 2.68 5.12 -8.24
CA GLY A 37 2.76 6.57 -8.40
C GLY A 37 3.09 7.33 -7.10
N TRP A 38 3.58 6.65 -6.09
CA TRP A 38 3.89 7.27 -4.80
C TRP A 38 5.21 8.02 -4.86
N GLU A 39 5.25 9.21 -4.27
CA GLU A 39 6.48 9.96 -4.10
C GLU A 39 7.19 9.48 -2.82
N CYS A 40 8.45 9.05 -2.96
CA CYS A 40 9.25 8.55 -1.84
C CYS A 40 10.42 9.49 -1.57
N LYS A 41 10.45 10.08 -0.37
CA LYS A 41 11.46 11.07 0.05
C LYS A 41 12.23 10.60 1.27
N ASP A 42 13.54 10.86 1.28
CA ASP A 42 14.32 10.72 2.50
C ASP A 42 13.79 11.69 3.54
N THR A 43 13.72 11.25 4.79
CA THR A 43 13.25 12.05 5.91
C THR A 43 14.08 11.79 7.16
N GLU A 44 14.03 12.73 8.09
CA GLU A 44 14.56 12.56 9.44
C GLU A 44 13.48 12.87 10.45
N ILE A 45 13.18 11.92 11.32
CA ILE A 45 12.19 12.07 12.38
C ILE A 45 12.86 11.72 13.70
N LEU A 46 12.86 12.66 14.65
CA LEU A 46 13.49 12.50 15.96
C LEU A 46 14.97 12.07 15.89
N GLY A 47 15.70 12.61 14.91
CA GLY A 47 17.11 12.27 14.70
C GLY A 47 17.35 10.91 14.03
N GLN A 48 16.31 10.24 13.56
CA GLN A 48 16.39 8.98 12.88
C GLN A 48 16.11 9.15 11.38
N SER A 49 17.02 8.66 10.55
CA SER A 49 16.84 8.64 9.10
C SER A 49 15.80 7.60 8.70
N GLY A 50 14.88 8.00 7.85
CA GLY A 50 13.81 7.15 7.32
C GLY A 50 13.49 7.45 5.85
N LEU A 51 12.50 6.75 5.32
CA LEU A 51 11.95 7.01 3.99
C LEU A 51 10.44 7.23 4.13
N LEU A 52 9.97 8.37 3.64
CA LEU A 52 8.56 8.74 3.61
C LEU A 52 7.98 8.37 2.25
N MET A 53 6.96 7.53 2.23
CA MET A 53 6.21 7.14 1.05
C MET A 53 4.86 7.86 1.07
N MET A 54 4.69 8.88 0.25
CA MET A 54 3.47 9.70 0.20
C MET A 54 2.46 9.10 -0.76
N LEU A 55 1.25 8.85 -0.25
CA LEU A 55 0.15 8.30 -1.04
C LEU A 55 -0.64 9.41 -1.77
N ASP A 56 -0.51 10.63 -1.30
CA ASP A 56 -1.11 11.82 -1.90
C ASP A 56 -0.14 13.02 -1.86
N GLU A 57 -0.40 14.04 -2.69
CA GLU A 57 0.47 15.21 -2.84
C GLU A 57 0.66 16.03 -1.56
N ARG A 58 -0.24 15.93 -0.60
CA ARG A 58 -0.21 16.68 0.66
C ARG A 58 0.37 15.87 1.82
N ALA A 59 0.75 14.62 1.56
CA ALA A 59 1.15 13.66 2.60
C ALA A 59 0.12 13.56 3.75
N THR A 60 -1.17 13.61 3.42
CA THR A 60 -2.23 13.39 4.40
C THR A 60 -2.35 11.91 4.74
N GLN A 61 -1.93 11.05 3.80
CA GLN A 61 -1.72 9.62 4.01
C GLN A 61 -0.32 9.23 3.52
N PHE A 62 0.41 8.53 4.36
CA PHE A 62 1.77 8.11 4.05
C PHE A 62 2.18 6.84 4.81
N ILE A 63 3.21 6.19 4.32
CA ILE A 63 3.92 5.12 5.01
C ILE A 63 5.32 5.64 5.35
N LEU A 64 5.69 5.52 6.61
CA LEU A 64 7.02 5.84 7.09
C LEU A 64 7.83 4.55 7.23
N LEU A 65 8.98 4.49 6.59
CA LEU A 65 9.94 3.40 6.76
C LEU A 65 11.06 3.87 7.68
N ALA A 66 11.33 3.09 8.70
CA ALA A 66 12.35 3.38 9.70
C ALA A 66 13.11 2.10 10.09
N GLU A 67 14.23 2.25 10.77
CA GLU A 67 14.97 1.13 11.34
C GLU A 67 14.71 1.01 12.83
N ASN A 68 14.60 -0.23 13.32
CA ASN A 68 14.37 -0.52 14.73
C ASN A 68 15.02 -1.86 15.07
N PRO A 69 15.70 -1.99 16.24
CA PRO A 69 16.25 -3.26 16.69
C PRO A 69 15.22 -4.38 16.85
N LYS A 70 13.95 -4.01 16.99
CA LYS A 70 12.79 -4.92 17.03
C LYS A 70 11.85 -4.58 15.89
N PRO A 71 12.20 -4.95 14.64
CA PRO A 71 11.39 -4.60 13.49
C PRO A 71 10.06 -5.35 13.49
N ILE A 72 9.09 -4.81 12.75
CA ILE A 72 7.84 -5.52 12.49
C ILE A 72 8.11 -6.85 11.80
N SER A 73 7.36 -7.87 12.19
CA SER A 73 7.35 -9.17 11.53
C SER A 73 5.92 -9.54 11.16
N SER A 74 5.71 -9.85 9.90
CA SER A 74 4.42 -10.25 9.36
C SER A 74 4.62 -11.48 8.48
N PRO A 75 4.67 -12.69 9.06
CA PRO A 75 4.91 -13.93 8.32
C PRO A 75 3.70 -14.40 7.54
N GLY A 76 2.50 -13.92 7.88
CA GLY A 76 1.23 -14.27 7.25
C GLY A 76 0.83 -13.27 6.16
N TYR A 77 -0.48 -13.04 6.06
CA TYR A 77 -1.11 -12.13 5.10
C TYR A 77 -1.56 -10.81 5.73
N ASP A 78 -0.89 -10.34 6.78
CA ASP A 78 -1.15 -9.00 7.30
C ASP A 78 -0.94 -7.97 6.19
N HIS A 79 -1.92 -7.14 5.97
CA HIS A 79 -1.97 -6.27 4.79
C HIS A 79 -2.56 -4.91 5.08
N LEU A 80 -2.24 -3.96 4.21
CA LEU A 80 -2.90 -2.67 4.11
C LEU A 80 -3.75 -2.66 2.84
N GLY A 81 -5.05 -2.36 2.98
CA GLY A 81 -5.97 -2.20 1.86
C GLY A 81 -5.78 -0.87 1.15
N LEU A 82 -5.69 -0.92 -0.18
CA LEU A 82 -5.56 0.22 -1.07
C LEU A 82 -6.73 0.22 -2.04
N LEU A 83 -7.52 1.29 -2.03
CA LEU A 83 -8.70 1.41 -2.86
C LEU A 83 -8.36 2.06 -4.20
N GLN A 84 -8.84 1.43 -5.28
CA GLN A 84 -8.88 1.98 -6.64
C GLN A 84 -10.32 2.30 -7.03
N ASP A 85 -10.50 3.21 -7.96
CA ASP A 85 -11.83 3.68 -8.37
C ASP A 85 -12.53 2.68 -9.30
N SER A 86 -11.77 1.85 -10.01
CA SER A 86 -12.34 0.92 -10.99
C SER A 86 -11.62 -0.43 -11.04
N ARG A 87 -12.32 -1.43 -11.56
CA ARG A 87 -11.78 -2.76 -11.87
C ARG A 87 -10.63 -2.69 -12.88
N GLU A 88 -10.77 -1.83 -13.88
CA GLU A 88 -9.79 -1.63 -14.93
C GLU A 88 -8.45 -1.12 -14.35
N GLU A 89 -8.50 -0.25 -13.36
CA GLU A 89 -7.29 0.24 -12.67
C GLU A 89 -6.62 -0.86 -11.85
N VAL A 90 -7.39 -1.68 -11.15
CA VAL A 90 -6.88 -2.86 -10.43
C VAL A 90 -6.21 -3.83 -11.40
N ASP A 91 -6.87 -4.15 -12.51
CA ASP A 91 -6.36 -5.08 -13.53
C ASP A 91 -5.09 -4.54 -14.21
N ALA A 92 -5.05 -3.24 -14.52
CA ALA A 92 -3.87 -2.60 -15.12
C ALA A 92 -2.65 -2.65 -14.19
N LEU A 93 -2.84 -2.40 -12.89
CA LEU A 93 -1.77 -2.51 -11.90
C LEU A 93 -1.31 -3.97 -11.75
N CYS A 94 -2.24 -4.91 -11.67
CA CYS A 94 -1.95 -6.33 -11.57
C CYS A 94 -1.14 -6.82 -12.78
N ALA A 95 -1.54 -6.45 -14.00
CA ALA A 95 -0.82 -6.80 -15.23
C ALA A 95 0.59 -6.23 -15.25
N ARG A 96 0.77 -4.98 -14.83
CA ARG A 96 2.09 -4.33 -14.73
C ARG A 96 3.01 -5.04 -13.74
N ILE A 97 2.51 -5.42 -12.57
CA ILE A 97 3.28 -6.16 -11.56
C ILE A 97 3.63 -7.55 -12.09
N THR A 98 2.74 -8.21 -12.78
CA THR A 98 2.99 -9.52 -13.41
C THR A 98 4.15 -9.44 -14.41
N GLN A 99 4.21 -8.38 -15.21
CA GLN A 99 5.35 -8.16 -16.11
C GLN A 99 6.66 -7.93 -15.36
N LEU A 100 6.63 -7.19 -14.25
CA LEU A 100 7.82 -6.95 -13.44
C LEU A 100 8.35 -8.22 -12.78
N GLN A 101 7.51 -9.20 -12.47
CA GLN A 101 7.93 -10.49 -11.92
C GLN A 101 8.88 -11.26 -12.86
N GLU A 102 8.88 -10.98 -14.16
CA GLU A 102 9.81 -11.60 -15.12
C GLU A 102 11.27 -11.20 -14.83
N SER A 103 11.49 -9.96 -14.39
CA SER A 103 12.81 -9.43 -14.03
C SER A 103 13.08 -9.40 -12.53
N GLU A 104 12.04 -9.37 -11.71
CA GLU A 104 12.10 -9.32 -10.25
C GLU A 104 11.26 -10.46 -9.64
N PRO A 105 11.76 -11.73 -9.71
CA PRO A 105 10.97 -12.91 -9.30
C PRO A 105 10.68 -12.96 -7.80
N GLU A 106 11.30 -12.13 -6.98
CA GLU A 106 11.01 -11.98 -5.56
C GLU A 106 9.69 -11.25 -5.27
N ILE A 107 9.09 -10.60 -6.26
CA ILE A 107 7.74 -10.01 -6.12
C ILE A 107 6.74 -11.14 -5.86
N LYS A 108 6.03 -11.06 -4.75
CA LYS A 108 4.94 -11.98 -4.42
C LYS A 108 3.63 -11.37 -4.87
N LEU A 109 2.91 -12.09 -5.72
CA LEU A 109 1.62 -11.68 -6.24
C LEU A 109 0.60 -12.78 -5.98
N LYS A 110 -0.59 -12.42 -5.50
CA LYS A 110 -1.70 -13.33 -5.33
C LYS A 110 -2.98 -12.70 -5.86
N ILE A 111 -3.54 -13.34 -6.88
CA ILE A 111 -4.78 -12.92 -7.52
C ILE A 111 -5.91 -13.73 -6.91
N TYR A 112 -6.99 -13.06 -6.53
CA TYR A 112 -8.18 -13.67 -5.95
C TYR A 112 -9.34 -13.66 -6.94
N GLU A 113 -10.22 -14.64 -6.79
CA GLU A 113 -11.55 -14.56 -7.38
C GLU A 113 -12.34 -13.46 -6.67
N ASP A 114 -13.30 -12.86 -7.38
CA ASP A 114 -14.15 -11.82 -6.81
C ASP A 114 -14.86 -12.31 -5.57
N LEU A 115 -14.80 -11.50 -4.51
CA LEU A 115 -15.59 -11.72 -3.31
C LEU A 115 -16.96 -11.09 -3.49
N VAL A 116 -17.96 -11.94 -3.76
CA VAL A 116 -19.33 -11.50 -3.99
C VAL A 116 -20.12 -11.52 -2.69
N ASN A 117 -20.63 -10.36 -2.28
CA ASN A 117 -21.53 -10.16 -1.16
C ASN A 117 -22.91 -9.69 -1.68
N PRO A 118 -23.99 -9.75 -0.87
CA PRO A 118 -25.32 -9.32 -1.31
C PRO A 118 -25.41 -7.88 -1.84
N ALA A 119 -24.56 -6.97 -1.33
CA ALA A 119 -24.59 -5.55 -1.67
C ALA A 119 -23.36 -5.06 -2.41
N SER A 120 -22.32 -5.89 -2.56
CA SER A 120 -21.06 -5.47 -3.17
C SER A 120 -20.26 -6.64 -3.72
N THR A 121 -19.41 -6.33 -4.70
CA THR A 121 -18.37 -7.24 -5.17
C THR A 121 -17.02 -6.58 -4.97
N VAL A 122 -16.09 -7.29 -4.34
CA VAL A 122 -14.72 -6.85 -4.17
C VAL A 122 -13.85 -7.57 -5.20
N HIS A 123 -13.17 -6.79 -6.01
CA HIS A 123 -12.19 -7.25 -6.99
C HIS A 123 -10.79 -6.84 -6.53
N ALA A 124 -9.90 -7.81 -6.31
CA ALA A 124 -8.64 -7.55 -5.61
C ALA A 124 -7.51 -8.46 -6.05
N PHE A 125 -6.28 -7.97 -5.88
CA PHE A 125 -5.07 -8.78 -5.82
C PHE A 125 -4.21 -8.33 -4.63
N TYR A 126 -3.32 -9.23 -4.17
CA TYR A 126 -2.36 -8.92 -3.13
C TYR A 126 -0.95 -8.92 -3.71
N VAL A 127 -0.14 -7.96 -3.29
CA VAL A 127 1.27 -7.87 -3.65
C VAL A 127 2.12 -7.61 -2.42
N LYS A 128 3.28 -8.27 -2.35
CA LYS A 128 4.32 -8.02 -1.35
C LYS A 128 5.67 -7.95 -2.04
N HIS A 129 6.35 -6.82 -1.90
CA HIS A 129 7.67 -6.60 -2.46
C HIS A 129 8.43 -5.57 -1.64
N LEU A 130 9.65 -5.88 -1.22
CA LEU A 130 10.56 -5.05 -0.44
C LEU A 130 10.07 -4.63 0.96
N LEU A 131 8.78 -4.55 1.19
CA LEU A 131 8.18 -4.16 2.46
C LEU A 131 7.67 -5.38 3.24
N PRO A 132 7.58 -5.31 4.58
CA PRO A 132 7.29 -6.46 5.42
C PRO A 132 5.81 -6.89 5.44
N ILE A 133 4.91 -6.15 4.81
CA ILE A 133 3.48 -6.45 4.73
C ILE A 133 3.02 -6.63 3.28
N TRP A 134 1.83 -7.20 3.12
CA TRP A 134 1.12 -7.22 1.84
C TRP A 134 0.36 -5.92 1.62
N PHE A 135 0.16 -5.56 0.37
CA PHE A 135 -0.84 -4.60 -0.05
C PHE A 135 -1.99 -5.32 -0.73
N ASP A 136 -3.20 -5.04 -0.27
CA ASP A 136 -4.45 -5.51 -0.86
C ASP A 136 -4.98 -4.39 -1.76
N VAL A 137 -4.75 -4.51 -3.06
CA VAL A 137 -5.19 -3.54 -4.06
C VAL A 137 -6.54 -3.96 -4.58
N GLN A 138 -7.56 -3.15 -4.34
CA GLN A 138 -8.93 -3.53 -4.59
C GLN A 138 -9.80 -2.39 -5.11
N CYS A 139 -10.88 -2.73 -5.79
CA CYS A 139 -12.05 -1.89 -5.97
C CYS A 139 -13.29 -2.57 -5.41
N ILE A 140 -14.27 -1.78 -5.01
CA ILE A 140 -15.54 -2.26 -4.48
C ILE A 140 -16.66 -1.77 -5.41
N GLU A 141 -17.35 -2.72 -6.05
CA GLU A 141 -18.51 -2.46 -6.89
C GLU A 141 -19.78 -2.70 -6.07
N TYR A 142 -20.58 -1.66 -5.88
CA TYR A 142 -21.81 -1.76 -5.11
C TYR A 142 -22.98 -2.07 -6.03
N SER A 143 -23.81 -3.07 -5.67
CA SER A 143 -25.07 -3.40 -6.36
C SER A 143 -26.22 -2.47 -5.99
N ALA A 144 -26.08 -1.76 -4.87
CA ALA A 144 -26.97 -0.69 -4.42
C ALA A 144 -26.14 0.41 -3.77
N PRO A 145 -26.60 1.67 -3.73
CA PRO A 145 -25.91 2.72 -3.01
C PRO A 145 -25.65 2.28 -1.57
N PRO A 146 -24.47 2.55 -1.01
CA PRO A 146 -24.20 2.29 0.39
C PRO A 146 -25.26 2.99 1.25
N ALA A 147 -25.65 2.36 2.35
CA ALA A 147 -26.68 2.88 3.25
C ALA A 147 -26.32 4.22 3.91
N ARG A 148 -25.09 4.67 3.74
CA ARG A 148 -24.59 6.00 4.14
C ARG A 148 -23.65 6.50 3.05
N ASP A 149 -23.89 7.72 2.57
CA ASP A 149 -22.93 8.45 1.78
C ASP A 149 -21.73 8.80 2.68
N TRP A 150 -20.60 8.17 2.39
CA TRP A 150 -19.33 8.58 2.96
C TRP A 150 -18.74 9.65 2.05
N HIS A 151 -18.94 10.91 2.41
CA HIS A 151 -18.27 12.01 1.73
C HIS A 151 -16.96 12.30 2.47
N TYR A 152 -15.87 12.22 1.73
CA TYR A 152 -14.58 12.77 2.12
C TYR A 152 -14.47 14.12 1.42
N ASP A 153 -14.79 15.20 2.14
CA ASP A 153 -14.51 16.56 1.72
C ASP A 153 -13.06 16.94 2.02
#